data_df12a667a0c8096be1b51f6deeb10bcb
#
_entry.id   df12a667a0c8096be1b51f6deeb10bcb
#
_cell.length_a   1.000
_cell.length_b   1.000
_cell.length_c   1.000
_cell.angle_alpha   90.00
_cell.angle_beta   90.00
_cell.angle_gamma   90.00
#
_symmetry.space_group_name_H-M   'P 1'
#
loop_
_entity.id
_entity.type
_entity.pdbx_description
1 polymer ?
#
loop_
_entity_poly.entity_id
_entity_poly.type
_entity_poly.pdbx_seq_one_letter_code
_entity_poly.pdbx_strand_id
1 'polypeptide(L)'
;MPKAKPKNVLKQYDDESKVEVGLDEAGRGCLFGPVCIAGVIWCKEDPEDGMEVKDSKKCTEKYRNQCFDYITKTAQQYSIKIIDHEEIDEKNILQCSIEGMHLCLDEITERQKIDMILVDGNHFKHYYSSHMDEFVEHKCVIKGDNTYKSIAAASILAKTYRDNYILNLVKENPELEKYGIHKNKGYGTKEHMEAIKEYGVTKWHRKSFAPCKVD
;
A
#
# COMPACT_ATOMS: atom_id res chain seq x y z
N MET A 1 -21.69 27.09 -18.33
CA MET A 1 -21.38 25.69 -17.94
C MET A 1 -19.98 25.66 -17.37
N PRO A 2 -19.72 25.13 -16.17
CA PRO A 2 -18.37 25.01 -15.66
C PRO A 2 -17.59 24.04 -16.54
N LYS A 3 -16.43 24.47 -17.03
CA LYS A 3 -15.49 23.61 -17.79
C LYS A 3 -15.09 22.43 -16.90
N ALA A 4 -15.33 21.20 -17.37
CA ALA A 4 -14.83 20.01 -16.68
C ALA A 4 -13.31 20.18 -16.45
N LYS A 5 -12.84 19.97 -15.21
CA LYS A 5 -11.40 19.94 -14.92
C LYS A 5 -10.78 18.83 -15.79
N PRO A 6 -9.63 19.08 -16.43
CA PRO A 6 -8.98 18.05 -17.22
C PRO A 6 -8.77 16.81 -16.35
N LYS A 7 -9.12 15.62 -16.87
CA LYS A 7 -8.81 14.35 -16.21
C LYS A 7 -7.30 14.32 -15.99
N ASN A 8 -6.87 14.10 -14.75
CA ASN A 8 -5.46 13.93 -14.43
C ASN A 8 -5.02 12.58 -14.99
N VAL A 9 -4.42 12.59 -16.16
CA VAL A 9 -3.89 11.37 -16.80
C VAL A 9 -2.56 11.05 -16.08
N LEU A 10 -2.48 9.86 -15.47
CA LEU A 10 -1.27 9.40 -14.83
C LEU A 10 -0.17 9.19 -15.87
N LYS A 11 1.06 9.55 -15.51
CA LYS A 11 2.23 9.25 -16.31
C LYS A 11 2.48 7.75 -16.32
N GLN A 12 2.85 7.23 -17.47
CA GLN A 12 3.18 5.82 -17.63
C GLN A 12 4.50 5.48 -16.93
N TYR A 13 5.48 6.37 -17.02
CA TYR A 13 6.85 6.28 -16.50
C TYR A 13 7.39 7.68 -16.17
N ASP A 14 8.49 7.74 -15.40
CA ASP A 14 9.30 8.94 -15.20
C ASP A 14 10.35 9.07 -16.33
N ASP A 15 10.98 7.92 -16.68
CA ASP A 15 11.95 7.77 -17.78
C ASP A 15 11.64 6.51 -18.60
N GLU A 16 11.26 6.66 -19.86
CA GLU A 16 10.87 5.55 -20.75
C GLU A 16 12.01 4.54 -20.99
N SER A 17 13.27 4.97 -20.90
CA SER A 17 14.43 4.08 -21.08
C SER A 17 14.69 3.14 -19.90
N LYS A 18 14.08 3.42 -18.72
CA LYS A 18 14.28 2.70 -17.48
C LYS A 18 13.19 1.67 -17.20
N VAL A 19 13.55 0.62 -16.48
CA VAL A 19 12.62 -0.29 -15.82
C VAL A 19 12.33 0.26 -14.42
N GLU A 20 11.10 0.75 -14.21
CA GLU A 20 10.71 1.46 -13.00
C GLU A 20 9.77 0.64 -12.13
N VAL A 21 10.04 0.62 -10.81
CA VAL A 21 9.14 0.05 -9.80
C VAL A 21 8.45 1.17 -9.05
N GLY A 22 7.12 1.17 -9.02
CA GLY A 22 6.32 2.04 -8.14
C GLY A 22 6.03 1.35 -6.81
N LEU A 23 6.24 2.04 -5.68
CA LEU A 23 5.99 1.56 -4.33
C LEU A 23 4.96 2.42 -3.62
N ASP A 24 4.03 1.79 -2.89
CA ASP A 24 3.09 2.45 -1.99
C ASP A 24 2.71 1.53 -0.82
N GLU A 25 2.15 2.10 0.27
CA GLU A 25 1.71 1.36 1.43
C GLU A 25 0.25 1.68 1.81
N ALA A 26 -0.41 0.74 2.46
CA ALA A 26 -1.74 0.89 3.03
C ALA A 26 -1.77 0.51 4.51
N GLY A 27 -2.47 1.30 5.32
CA GLY A 27 -2.65 1.01 6.73
C GLY A 27 -1.64 1.65 7.66
N ARG A 28 -0.80 2.59 7.19
CA ARG A 28 0.20 3.27 8.03
C ARG A 28 -0.40 3.96 9.26
N GLY A 29 -1.50 4.70 9.09
CA GLY A 29 -2.18 5.42 10.19
C GLY A 29 -3.25 4.61 10.93
N CYS A 30 -3.38 3.31 10.70
CA CYS A 30 -4.37 2.47 11.39
C CYS A 30 -3.93 2.13 12.81
N LEU A 31 -4.91 2.05 13.72
CA LEU A 31 -4.69 1.64 15.12
C LEU A 31 -4.66 0.12 15.27
N PHE A 32 -5.04 -0.62 14.23
CA PHE A 32 -5.30 -2.05 14.27
C PHE A 32 -4.77 -2.75 13.02
N GLY A 33 -4.16 -3.92 13.21
CA GLY A 33 -3.71 -4.79 12.14
C GLY A 33 -2.43 -4.33 11.43
N PRO A 34 -2.05 -5.03 10.34
CA PRO A 34 -0.77 -4.84 9.67
C PRO A 34 -0.71 -3.56 8.83
N VAL A 35 0.51 -3.20 8.44
CA VAL A 35 0.76 -2.38 7.25
C VAL A 35 0.98 -3.31 6.06
N CYS A 36 0.43 -2.95 4.91
CA CYS A 36 0.60 -3.69 3.67
C CYS A 36 1.31 -2.81 2.66
N ILE A 37 2.34 -3.33 2.04
CA ILE A 37 3.18 -2.63 1.07
C ILE A 37 3.06 -3.37 -0.27
N ALA A 38 3.05 -2.62 -1.37
CA ALA A 38 3.14 -3.22 -2.69
C ALA A 38 4.18 -2.52 -3.56
N GLY A 39 4.81 -3.30 -4.43
CA GLY A 39 5.67 -2.84 -5.51
C GLY A 39 5.14 -3.32 -6.85
N VAL A 40 5.16 -2.46 -7.88
CA VAL A 40 4.64 -2.78 -9.21
C VAL A 40 5.57 -2.24 -10.30
N ILE A 41 6.01 -3.12 -11.21
CA ILE A 41 6.53 -2.73 -12.53
C ILE A 41 5.33 -2.71 -13.47
N TRP A 42 4.91 -1.52 -13.87
CA TRP A 42 3.80 -1.38 -14.81
C TRP A 42 4.25 -1.66 -16.26
N CYS A 43 3.32 -2.08 -17.10
CA CYS A 43 3.61 -2.24 -18.53
C CYS A 43 3.87 -0.87 -19.17
N LYS A 44 4.78 -0.81 -20.18
CA LYS A 44 5.10 0.44 -20.89
C LYS A 44 3.94 0.99 -21.70
N GLU A 45 3.07 0.12 -22.18
CA GLU A 45 1.86 0.48 -22.92
C GLU A 45 0.64 -0.12 -22.21
N ASP A 46 -0.41 0.66 -22.07
CA ASP A 46 -1.66 0.12 -21.52
C ASP A 46 -2.34 -0.79 -22.57
N PRO A 47 -2.92 -1.90 -22.12
CA PRO A 47 -3.82 -2.67 -22.98
C PRO A 47 -4.99 -1.80 -23.53
N GLU A 48 -5.36 -1.99 -24.79
CA GLU A 48 -6.44 -1.20 -25.43
C GLU A 48 -7.76 -1.26 -24.65
N ASP A 49 -8.11 -2.43 -24.09
CA ASP A 49 -9.29 -2.63 -23.25
C ASP A 49 -9.00 -2.51 -21.74
N GLY A 50 -7.96 -1.77 -21.38
CA GLY A 50 -7.46 -1.67 -20.01
C GLY A 50 -8.39 -0.90 -19.05
N MET A 51 -8.42 -1.33 -17.79
CA MET A 51 -9.08 -0.58 -16.72
C MET A 51 -8.30 0.69 -16.37
N GLU A 52 -9.01 1.78 -16.08
CA GLU A 52 -8.39 3.02 -15.60
C GLU A 52 -7.80 2.81 -14.20
N VAL A 53 -6.47 2.64 -14.11
CA VAL A 53 -5.75 2.65 -12.83
C VAL A 53 -5.66 4.09 -12.34
N LYS A 54 -6.09 4.33 -11.09
CA LYS A 54 -6.10 5.66 -10.45
C LYS A 54 -5.97 5.53 -8.94
N ASP A 55 -5.76 6.67 -8.26
CA ASP A 55 -5.69 6.78 -6.81
C ASP A 55 -6.75 5.90 -6.11
N SER A 56 -6.31 4.96 -5.29
CA SER A 56 -7.14 3.95 -4.62
C SER A 56 -8.25 4.57 -3.75
N LYS A 57 -8.03 5.78 -3.22
CA LYS A 57 -8.98 6.53 -2.38
C LYS A 57 -10.15 7.11 -3.19
N LYS A 58 -9.99 7.24 -4.52
CA LYS A 58 -11.05 7.68 -5.46
C LYS A 58 -11.86 6.52 -6.01
N CYS A 59 -11.49 5.28 -5.71
CA CYS A 59 -12.16 4.09 -6.16
C CYS A 59 -13.18 3.59 -5.14
N THR A 60 -14.34 3.11 -5.61
CA THR A 60 -15.23 2.29 -4.77
C THR A 60 -14.55 0.96 -4.46
N GLU A 61 -14.95 0.29 -3.39
CA GLU A 61 -14.39 -1.02 -3.02
C GLU A 61 -14.54 -2.04 -4.16
N LYS A 62 -15.73 -2.08 -4.79
CA LYS A 62 -15.98 -2.96 -5.96
C LYS A 62 -15.01 -2.68 -7.10
N TYR A 63 -14.80 -1.40 -7.44
CA TYR A 63 -13.88 -1.01 -8.52
C TYR A 63 -12.43 -1.34 -8.17
N ARG A 64 -12.01 -1.13 -6.91
CA ARG A 64 -10.67 -1.51 -6.45
C ARG A 64 -10.41 -3.01 -6.58
N ASN A 65 -11.39 -3.85 -6.20
CA ASN A 65 -11.26 -5.31 -6.36
C ASN A 65 -11.10 -5.70 -7.83
N GLN A 66 -11.87 -5.10 -8.73
CA GLN A 66 -11.71 -5.32 -10.17
C GLN A 66 -10.34 -4.84 -10.68
N CYS A 67 -9.88 -3.67 -10.21
CA CYS A 67 -8.54 -3.19 -10.54
C CYS A 67 -7.44 -4.08 -9.98
N PHE A 68 -7.61 -4.64 -8.79
CA PHE A 68 -6.67 -5.60 -8.21
C PHE A 68 -6.47 -6.80 -9.13
N ASP A 69 -7.58 -7.44 -9.55
CA ASP A 69 -7.55 -8.58 -10.46
C ASP A 69 -6.94 -8.22 -11.82
N TYR A 70 -7.22 -7.01 -12.30
CA TYR A 70 -6.65 -6.49 -13.54
C TYR A 70 -5.14 -6.27 -13.41
N ILE A 71 -4.68 -5.56 -12.36
CA ILE A 71 -3.25 -5.25 -12.13
C ILE A 71 -2.43 -6.52 -12.00
N THR A 72 -2.91 -7.51 -11.23
CA THR A 72 -2.19 -8.78 -11.02
C THR A 72 -2.03 -9.61 -12.29
N LYS A 73 -2.85 -9.37 -13.32
CA LYS A 73 -2.79 -10.02 -14.63
C LYS A 73 -1.99 -9.23 -15.66
N THR A 74 -1.91 -7.90 -15.51
CA THR A 74 -1.38 -6.99 -16.54
C THR A 74 0.00 -6.46 -16.22
N ALA A 75 0.32 -6.23 -14.94
CA ALA A 75 1.64 -5.76 -14.52
C ALA A 75 2.74 -6.73 -14.97
N GLN A 76 3.89 -6.21 -15.40
CA GLN A 76 5.05 -7.04 -15.75
C GLN A 76 5.52 -7.84 -14.54
N GLN A 77 5.57 -7.16 -13.38
CA GLN A 77 5.92 -7.74 -12.10
C GLN A 77 5.19 -7.00 -10.99
N TYR A 78 4.89 -7.70 -9.91
CA TYR A 78 4.43 -7.09 -8.66
C TYR A 78 4.86 -7.95 -7.46
N SER A 79 4.91 -7.30 -6.30
CA SER A 79 5.08 -7.94 -5.01
C SER A 79 4.17 -7.28 -3.99
N ILE A 80 3.67 -8.06 -3.03
CA ILE A 80 2.85 -7.57 -1.91
C ILE A 80 3.44 -8.15 -0.63
N LYS A 81 3.74 -7.30 0.35
CA LYS A 81 4.24 -7.68 1.68
C LYS A 81 3.33 -7.15 2.78
N ILE A 82 3.24 -7.94 3.83
CA ILE A 82 2.55 -7.57 5.07
C ILE A 82 3.59 -7.56 6.19
N ILE A 83 3.55 -6.50 7.00
CA ILE A 83 4.27 -6.43 8.27
C ILE A 83 3.22 -6.25 9.37
N ASP A 84 3.24 -7.13 10.34
CA ASP A 84 2.20 -7.20 11.36
C ASP A 84 2.30 -6.08 12.41
N HIS A 85 1.31 -6.03 13.29
CA HIS A 85 1.21 -5.01 14.33
C HIS A 85 2.24 -5.19 15.45
N GLU A 86 2.71 -6.41 15.71
CA GLU A 86 3.72 -6.69 16.73
C GLU A 86 5.06 -6.10 16.29
N GLU A 87 5.43 -6.32 15.04
CA GLU A 87 6.64 -5.77 14.44
C GLU A 87 6.58 -4.24 14.33
N ILE A 88 5.38 -3.67 14.05
CA ILE A 88 5.17 -2.22 14.06
C ILE A 88 5.38 -1.63 15.46
N ASP A 89 4.93 -2.32 16.50
CA ASP A 89 5.12 -1.89 17.88
C ASP A 89 6.59 -1.95 18.32
N GLU A 90 7.35 -2.90 17.79
CA GLU A 90 8.79 -3.07 18.08
C GLU A 90 9.65 -2.04 17.33
N LYS A 91 9.47 -1.91 16.00
CA LYS A 91 10.38 -1.15 15.11
C LYS A 91 9.88 0.26 14.78
N ASN A 92 8.63 0.58 15.01
CA ASN A 92 7.81 1.70 14.54
C ASN A 92 7.37 1.60 13.07
N ILE A 93 6.27 2.31 12.76
CA ILE A 93 5.60 2.24 11.45
C ILE A 93 6.47 2.74 10.28
N LEU A 94 7.35 3.72 10.49
CA LEU A 94 8.21 4.22 9.41
C LEU A 94 9.25 3.17 8.99
N GLN A 95 9.91 2.53 9.96
CA GLN A 95 10.88 1.47 9.66
C GLN A 95 10.19 0.28 9.00
N CYS A 96 9.03 -0.15 9.50
CA CYS A 96 8.25 -1.24 8.91
C CYS A 96 7.80 -0.92 7.47
N SER A 97 7.37 0.31 7.18
CA SER A 97 7.00 0.70 5.81
C SER A 97 8.21 0.60 4.87
N ILE A 98 9.38 1.11 5.28
CA ILE A 98 10.61 1.05 4.46
C ILE A 98 11.10 -0.39 4.29
N GLU A 99 11.10 -1.19 5.36
CA GLU A 99 11.48 -2.60 5.32
C GLU A 99 10.58 -3.40 4.39
N GLY A 100 9.26 -3.19 4.48
CA GLY A 100 8.30 -3.82 3.56
C GLY A 100 8.51 -3.41 2.10
N MET A 101 8.91 -2.15 1.84
CA MET A 101 9.29 -1.70 0.51
C MET A 101 10.54 -2.44 0.01
N HIS A 102 11.58 -2.60 0.85
CA HIS A 102 12.78 -3.36 0.50
C HIS A 102 12.45 -4.83 0.24
N LEU A 103 11.60 -5.46 1.07
CA LEU A 103 11.16 -6.86 0.83
C LEU A 103 10.39 -7.03 -0.48
N CYS A 104 9.59 -6.03 -0.91
CA CYS A 104 8.97 -6.04 -2.23
C CYS A 104 10.02 -5.98 -3.35
N LEU A 105 11.03 -5.11 -3.18
CA LEU A 105 12.11 -4.96 -4.15
C LEU A 105 12.99 -6.21 -4.24
N ASP A 106 13.29 -6.87 -3.13
CA ASP A 106 14.05 -8.13 -3.11
C ASP A 106 13.34 -9.19 -3.96
N GLU A 107 12.03 -9.39 -3.79
CA GLU A 107 11.26 -10.34 -4.58
C GLU A 107 11.18 -9.95 -6.06
N ILE A 108 11.08 -8.66 -6.38
CA ILE A 108 11.04 -8.17 -7.76
C ILE A 108 12.40 -8.35 -8.43
N THR A 109 13.49 -7.96 -7.75
CA THR A 109 14.85 -8.02 -8.33
C THR A 109 15.40 -9.42 -8.46
N GLU A 110 14.87 -10.40 -7.72
CA GLU A 110 15.13 -11.83 -7.94
C GLU A 110 14.73 -12.29 -9.35
N ARG A 111 13.70 -11.66 -9.93
CA ARG A 111 13.10 -12.07 -11.20
C ARG A 111 13.45 -11.16 -12.37
N GLN A 112 13.69 -9.88 -12.10
CA GLN A 112 13.89 -8.86 -13.13
C GLN A 112 14.79 -7.73 -12.65
N LYS A 113 15.76 -7.32 -13.48
CA LYS A 113 16.55 -6.12 -13.23
C LYS A 113 15.67 -4.86 -13.29
N ILE A 114 15.94 -3.90 -12.38
CA ILE A 114 15.27 -2.61 -12.29
C ILE A 114 16.30 -1.49 -12.30
N ASP A 115 15.94 -0.32 -12.84
CA ASP A 115 16.84 0.84 -12.98
C ASP A 115 16.44 1.99 -12.05
N MET A 116 15.15 2.05 -11.64
CA MET A 116 14.61 3.16 -10.87
C MET A 116 13.51 2.70 -9.92
N ILE A 117 13.49 3.27 -8.72
CA ILE A 117 12.44 3.08 -7.73
C ILE A 117 11.67 4.40 -7.55
N LEU A 118 10.35 4.37 -7.79
CA LEU A 118 9.43 5.48 -7.56
C LEU A 118 8.63 5.20 -6.29
N VAL A 119 8.76 6.05 -5.27
CA VAL A 119 8.14 5.82 -3.95
C VAL A 119 7.07 6.87 -3.69
N ASP A 120 5.85 6.47 -3.28
CA ASP A 120 4.89 7.44 -2.77
C ASP A 120 5.38 8.05 -1.44
N GLY A 121 5.26 9.39 -1.34
CA GLY A 121 5.67 10.11 -0.14
C GLY A 121 7.03 10.77 -0.25
N ASN A 122 7.71 10.95 0.90
CA ASN A 122 8.94 11.73 1.01
C ASN A 122 10.04 11.03 1.85
N HIS A 123 9.86 9.77 2.20
CA HIS A 123 10.81 9.01 3.02
C HIS A 123 11.08 7.65 2.41
N PHE A 124 12.33 7.39 2.10
CA PHE A 124 12.84 6.10 1.66
C PHE A 124 14.31 5.98 2.09
N LYS A 125 14.82 4.78 2.27
CA LYS A 125 16.23 4.51 2.49
C LYS A 125 16.83 3.90 1.24
N HIS A 126 18.10 4.22 0.95
CA HIS A 126 18.82 3.61 -0.17
C HIS A 126 18.65 2.09 -0.15
N TYR A 127 18.30 1.54 -1.29
CA TYR A 127 18.13 0.10 -1.48
C TYR A 127 19.33 -0.46 -2.23
N TYR A 128 19.97 -1.46 -1.63
CA TYR A 128 20.99 -2.28 -2.26
C TYR A 128 20.37 -3.61 -2.65
N SER A 129 20.39 -3.96 -3.93
CA SER A 129 19.90 -5.25 -4.41
C SER A 129 21.03 -6.28 -4.37
N SER A 130 20.89 -7.31 -3.54
CA SER A 130 21.83 -8.44 -3.52
C SER A 130 21.80 -9.26 -4.81
N HIS A 131 20.67 -9.27 -5.53
CA HIS A 131 20.51 -9.97 -6.81
C HIS A 131 21.19 -9.25 -7.97
N MET A 132 21.30 -7.92 -7.88
CA MET A 132 21.91 -7.07 -8.92
C MET A 132 23.32 -6.62 -8.56
N ASP A 133 23.72 -6.79 -7.28
CA ASP A 133 25.00 -6.36 -6.70
C ASP A 133 25.24 -4.84 -6.86
N GLU A 134 24.17 -4.02 -6.76
CA GLU A 134 24.24 -2.57 -6.91
C GLU A 134 23.18 -1.84 -6.09
N PHE A 135 23.45 -0.54 -5.82
CA PHE A 135 22.43 0.37 -5.32
C PHE A 135 21.51 0.83 -6.45
N VAL A 136 20.21 0.76 -6.22
CA VAL A 136 19.22 1.23 -7.20
C VAL A 136 18.86 2.69 -6.91
N GLU A 137 18.84 3.49 -7.97
CA GLU A 137 18.41 4.89 -7.90
C GLU A 137 16.94 4.98 -7.47
N HIS A 138 16.58 5.95 -6.63
CA HIS A 138 15.21 6.14 -6.19
C HIS A 138 14.77 7.62 -6.22
N LYS A 139 13.46 7.80 -6.36
CA LYS A 139 12.79 9.10 -6.34
C LYS A 139 11.54 9.02 -5.48
N CYS A 140 11.51 9.84 -4.41
CA CYS A 140 10.30 10.04 -3.63
C CYS A 140 9.38 11.04 -4.33
N VAL A 141 8.10 10.70 -4.46
CA VAL A 141 7.10 11.49 -5.18
C VAL A 141 5.91 11.77 -4.27
N ILE A 142 5.74 13.02 -3.87
CA ILE A 142 4.58 13.42 -3.05
C ILE A 142 3.30 13.26 -3.88
N LYS A 143 2.35 12.47 -3.39
CA LYS A 143 1.13 12.06 -4.11
C LYS A 143 1.46 11.34 -5.41
N GLY A 144 2.41 10.43 -5.35
CA GLY A 144 2.86 9.63 -6.48
C GLY A 144 1.74 8.80 -7.09
N ASP A 145 0.80 8.33 -6.27
CA ASP A 145 -0.44 7.64 -6.64
C ASP A 145 -1.37 8.46 -7.57
N ASN A 146 -1.19 9.77 -7.60
CA ASN A 146 -1.85 10.69 -8.53
C ASN A 146 -0.94 11.15 -9.68
N THR A 147 0.27 10.62 -9.78
CA THR A 147 1.28 11.05 -10.76
C THR A 147 1.71 9.92 -11.68
N TYR A 148 2.03 8.74 -11.13
CA TYR A 148 2.55 7.59 -11.87
C TYR A 148 1.66 6.36 -11.75
N LYS A 149 1.45 5.64 -12.86
CA LYS A 149 0.62 4.44 -12.90
C LYS A 149 1.17 3.31 -12.05
N SER A 150 2.49 3.10 -12.04
CA SER A 150 3.14 2.10 -11.20
C SER A 150 2.84 2.30 -9.71
N ILE A 151 2.91 3.56 -9.21
CA ILE A 151 2.58 3.90 -7.83
C ILE A 151 1.08 3.75 -7.58
N ALA A 152 0.21 4.22 -8.49
CA ALA A 152 -1.24 4.06 -8.36
C ALA A 152 -1.67 2.59 -8.34
N ALA A 153 -1.03 1.75 -9.15
CA ALA A 153 -1.24 0.30 -9.14
C ALA A 153 -0.80 -0.31 -7.81
N ALA A 154 0.38 0.05 -7.28
CA ALA A 154 0.86 -0.36 -5.97
C ALA A 154 -0.12 0.05 -4.85
N SER A 155 -0.62 1.29 -4.89
CA SER A 155 -1.64 1.80 -3.95
C SER A 155 -2.90 0.93 -3.94
N ILE A 156 -3.41 0.56 -5.11
CA ILE A 156 -4.59 -0.32 -5.24
C ILE A 156 -4.29 -1.71 -4.69
N LEU A 157 -3.13 -2.30 -5.03
CA LEU A 157 -2.75 -3.62 -4.53
C LEU A 157 -2.62 -3.63 -3.01
N ALA A 158 -1.85 -2.72 -2.44
CA ALA A 158 -1.65 -2.62 -1.00
C ALA A 158 -2.97 -2.41 -0.25
N LYS A 159 -3.80 -1.47 -0.73
CA LYS A 159 -5.08 -1.15 -0.09
C LYS A 159 -6.08 -2.29 -0.17
N THR A 160 -6.23 -2.90 -1.33
CA THR A 160 -7.20 -3.99 -1.54
C THR A 160 -6.80 -5.23 -0.75
N TYR A 161 -5.52 -5.60 -0.80
CA TYR A 161 -5.01 -6.75 -0.08
C TYR A 161 -5.19 -6.58 1.44
N ARG A 162 -4.83 -5.40 1.97
CA ARG A 162 -4.99 -5.09 3.38
C ARG A 162 -6.46 -5.12 3.81
N ASP A 163 -7.35 -4.49 3.06
CA ASP A 163 -8.77 -4.45 3.40
C ASP A 163 -9.38 -5.86 3.46
N ASN A 164 -9.04 -6.72 2.49
CA ASN A 164 -9.47 -8.12 2.47
C ASN A 164 -8.88 -8.92 3.65
N TYR A 165 -7.60 -8.70 4.00
CA TYR A 165 -6.99 -9.30 5.17
C TYR A 165 -7.78 -8.95 6.45
N ILE A 166 -8.10 -7.66 6.64
CA ILE A 166 -8.86 -7.20 7.81
C ILE A 166 -10.28 -7.81 7.83
N LEU A 167 -10.95 -7.89 6.69
CA LEU A 167 -12.30 -8.50 6.60
C LEU A 167 -12.27 -9.99 6.93
N ASN A 168 -11.27 -10.73 6.47
CA ASN A 168 -11.09 -12.14 6.80
C ASN A 168 -10.81 -12.31 8.30
N LEU A 169 -9.95 -11.44 8.87
CA LEU A 169 -9.67 -11.48 10.31
C LEU A 169 -10.93 -11.27 11.17
N VAL A 170 -11.78 -10.32 10.79
CA VAL A 170 -13.07 -10.09 11.47
C VAL A 170 -14.00 -11.28 11.31
N LYS A 171 -14.04 -11.91 10.13
CA LYS A 171 -14.87 -13.10 9.87
C LYS A 171 -14.46 -14.28 10.77
N GLU A 172 -13.16 -14.44 10.99
CA GLU A 172 -12.61 -15.46 11.87
C GLU A 172 -12.75 -15.11 13.37
N ASN A 173 -12.89 -13.81 13.69
CA ASN A 173 -12.97 -13.27 15.06
C ASN A 173 -14.15 -12.29 15.18
N PRO A 174 -15.41 -12.77 15.26
CA PRO A 174 -16.60 -11.91 15.23
C PRO A 174 -16.66 -10.88 16.38
N GLU A 175 -15.98 -11.13 17.49
CA GLU A 175 -15.85 -10.17 18.60
C GLU A 175 -15.21 -8.85 18.21
N LEU A 176 -14.51 -8.78 17.06
CA LEU A 176 -13.93 -7.56 16.52
C LEU A 176 -14.97 -6.60 15.93
N GLU A 177 -16.19 -7.08 15.66
CA GLU A 177 -17.26 -6.24 15.13
C GLU A 177 -17.65 -5.10 16.07
N LYS A 178 -17.55 -5.31 17.41
CA LYS A 178 -17.82 -4.26 18.41
C LYS A 178 -16.91 -3.04 18.31
N TYR A 179 -15.73 -3.18 17.66
CA TYR A 179 -14.81 -2.07 17.34
C TYR A 179 -15.09 -1.44 15.98
N GLY A 180 -16.10 -1.89 15.25
CA GLY A 180 -16.41 -1.42 13.92
C GLY A 180 -15.35 -1.78 12.85
N ILE A 181 -14.45 -2.74 13.14
CA ILE A 181 -13.28 -3.08 12.28
C ILE A 181 -13.69 -3.47 10.85
N HIS A 182 -14.81 -4.17 10.69
CA HIS A 182 -15.36 -4.53 9.39
C HIS A 182 -15.70 -3.33 8.50
N LYS A 183 -16.01 -2.16 9.11
CA LYS A 183 -16.29 -0.89 8.40
C LYS A 183 -15.06 0.00 8.30
N ASN A 184 -14.42 0.28 9.45
CA ASN A 184 -13.32 1.23 9.55
C ASN A 184 -11.96 0.68 9.12
N LYS A 185 -11.83 -0.64 8.89
CA LYS A 185 -10.58 -1.33 8.48
C LYS A 185 -9.39 -1.04 9.42
N GLY A 186 -9.68 -0.74 10.70
CA GLY A 186 -8.70 -0.44 11.72
C GLY A 186 -8.26 1.02 11.79
N TYR A 187 -8.85 1.92 11.00
CA TYR A 187 -8.61 3.36 11.15
C TYR A 187 -9.24 3.89 12.44
N GLY A 188 -8.59 4.91 13.05
CA GLY A 188 -9.02 5.54 14.29
C GLY A 188 -10.25 6.44 14.13
N THR A 189 -11.37 5.88 13.69
CA THR A 189 -12.66 6.57 13.67
C THR A 189 -13.16 6.82 15.10
N LYS A 190 -14.10 7.76 15.27
CA LYS A 190 -14.70 8.03 16.57
C LYS A 190 -15.26 6.76 17.20
N GLU A 191 -16.02 5.97 16.44
CA GLU A 191 -16.58 4.67 16.86
C GLU A 191 -15.50 3.71 17.36
N HIS A 192 -14.38 3.59 16.60
CA HIS A 192 -13.26 2.71 16.98
C HIS A 192 -12.58 3.18 18.27
N MET A 193 -12.34 4.48 18.41
CA MET A 193 -11.72 5.05 19.62
C MET A 193 -12.63 4.93 20.86
N GLU A 194 -13.95 5.07 20.70
CA GLU A 194 -14.91 4.85 21.76
C GLU A 194 -14.94 3.37 22.18
N ALA A 195 -14.93 2.45 21.22
CA ALA A 195 -14.86 1.02 21.48
C ALA A 195 -13.57 0.61 22.23
N ILE A 196 -12.42 1.21 21.86
CA ILE A 196 -11.16 0.99 22.60
C ILE A 196 -11.28 1.45 24.05
N LYS A 197 -11.93 2.59 24.32
CA LYS A 197 -12.14 3.07 25.70
C LYS A 197 -13.06 2.16 26.51
N GLU A 198 -14.10 1.60 25.86
CA GLU A 198 -15.10 0.77 26.52
C GLU A 198 -14.63 -0.67 26.74
N TYR A 199 -13.98 -1.27 25.74
CA TYR A 199 -13.66 -2.71 25.74
C TYR A 199 -12.16 -2.98 25.88
N GLY A 200 -11.30 -1.94 25.92
CA GLY A 200 -9.86 -2.07 25.91
C GLY A 200 -9.30 -2.40 24.52
N VAL A 201 -7.99 -2.59 24.43
CA VAL A 201 -7.31 -3.01 23.20
C VAL A 201 -7.33 -4.53 23.07
N THR A 202 -7.36 -5.02 21.82
CA THR A 202 -7.18 -6.45 21.51
C THR A 202 -5.72 -6.74 21.23
N LYS A 203 -5.37 -8.01 21.04
CA LYS A 203 -4.01 -8.42 20.65
C LYS A 203 -3.57 -7.86 19.30
N TRP A 204 -4.46 -7.48 18.40
CA TRP A 204 -4.17 -6.94 17.07
C TRP A 204 -4.08 -5.41 17.00
N HIS A 205 -4.33 -4.72 18.14
CA HIS A 205 -4.11 -3.27 18.19
C HIS A 205 -2.63 -2.93 18.31
N ARG A 206 -2.24 -1.84 17.68
CA ARG A 206 -0.87 -1.29 17.74
C ARG A 206 -0.68 -0.53 19.04
N LYS A 207 -0.13 -1.19 20.04
CA LYS A 207 0.02 -0.67 21.41
C LYS A 207 0.98 0.53 21.51
N SER A 208 1.88 0.69 20.54
CA SER A 208 2.76 1.85 20.44
C SER A 208 2.04 3.13 19.96
N PHE A 209 0.85 3.00 19.37
CA PHE A 209 0.06 4.15 18.89
C PHE A 209 -0.72 4.80 20.03
N ALA A 210 -0.65 6.15 20.13
CA ALA A 210 -1.19 6.90 21.27
C ALA A 210 -2.60 6.49 21.76
N PRO A 211 -3.62 6.27 20.90
CA PRO A 211 -4.95 5.85 21.34
C PRO A 211 -5.00 4.42 21.93
N CYS A 212 -3.99 3.60 21.69
CA CYS A 212 -3.91 2.19 22.12
C CYS A 212 -2.91 1.97 23.27
N LYS A 213 -2.19 3.00 23.72
CA LYS A 213 -1.26 2.89 24.84
C LYS A 213 -2.05 2.54 26.09
N VAL A 214 -1.65 1.45 26.73
CA VAL A 214 -2.10 1.05 28.07
C VAL A 214 -0.99 1.48 29.01
N ASP A 215 -1.32 2.29 30.02
CA ASP A 215 -0.40 2.69 31.08
C ASP A 215 0.01 1.48 31.94
#